data_c6e54aab65d2c7024fe5e880e6f689f9
#
_entry.id   c6e54aab65d2c7024fe5e880e6f689f9
#
_cell.length_a   1.000
_cell.length_b   1.000
_cell.length_c   1.000
_cell.angle_alpha   90.00
_cell.angle_beta   90.00
_cell.angle_gamma   90.00
#
_symmetry.space_group_name_H-M   'P 1'
#
loop_
_entity.id
_entity.type
_entity.pdbx_description
1 polymer ?
#
loop_
_entity_poly.entity_id
_entity_poly.type
_entity_poly.pdbx_seq_one_letter_code
_entity_poly.pdbx_strand_id
1 'polypeptide(L)'
;VLQDHAAGRNTLMKLSVWVDLHLFHRPVVNQVVPADGMLLGWNPYETPDPAGITAQAEHMAEELARLRDVVEGYGGRFCYAAVPGQYAYYPEAYPDFLNNREAYTALEVPALTHAMAERGMDLLDMGPVLDTAGNPREYYSMADYHYQFGGAYLTYRAILERLSAELGTELTILDGNSLAVETLPNPYLGSRGRKLFGLEDCGEHLTIGLPRAPVPFTRTDNGTETAPTEYALPATGTEGVLYSLYMGG
;
A
#
# COMPACT_ATOMS: atom_id res chain seq x y z
N VAL A 1 -1.96 -29.20 12.87
CA VAL A 1 -3.38 -29.59 12.71
C VAL A 1 -4.14 -29.52 14.03
N LEU A 2 -3.61 -30.02 15.18
CA LEU A 2 -4.28 -29.89 16.48
C LEU A 2 -4.27 -28.48 17.06
N GLN A 3 -3.26 -27.68 16.75
CA GLN A 3 -3.15 -26.29 17.22
C GLN A 3 -4.22 -25.35 16.63
N ASP A 4 -4.68 -25.61 15.42
CA ASP A 4 -5.61 -24.71 14.72
C ASP A 4 -7.08 -24.91 15.13
N HIS A 5 -7.39 -26.02 15.79
CA HIS A 5 -8.75 -26.40 16.22
C HIS A 5 -8.94 -26.40 17.74
N ALA A 6 -7.98 -25.89 18.53
CA ALA A 6 -8.12 -25.82 19.97
C ALA A 6 -9.26 -24.88 20.38
N ALA A 7 -10.19 -25.37 21.17
CA ALA A 7 -11.27 -24.53 21.71
C ALA A 7 -10.67 -23.36 22.51
N GLY A 8 -11.13 -22.14 22.24
CA GLY A 8 -10.63 -20.93 22.91
C GLY A 8 -9.27 -20.41 22.40
N ARG A 9 -8.69 -20.97 21.35
CA ARG A 9 -7.40 -20.53 20.78
C ARG A 9 -7.36 -19.02 20.55
N ASN A 10 -8.35 -18.45 19.87
CA ASN A 10 -8.38 -17.02 19.56
C ASN A 10 -8.48 -16.16 20.83
N THR A 11 -9.21 -16.62 21.85
CA THR A 11 -9.29 -15.93 23.13
C THR A 11 -7.93 -15.93 23.86
N LEU A 12 -7.22 -17.05 23.86
CA LEU A 12 -5.89 -17.16 24.45
C LEU A 12 -4.85 -16.29 23.70
N MET A 13 -4.93 -16.29 22.36
CA MET A 13 -4.06 -15.44 21.54
C MET A 13 -4.34 -13.96 21.80
N LYS A 14 -5.60 -13.56 21.86
CA LYS A 14 -5.99 -12.18 22.20
C LYS A 14 -5.50 -11.79 23.59
N LEU A 15 -5.63 -12.67 24.58
CA LEU A 15 -5.11 -12.44 25.94
C LEU A 15 -3.60 -12.29 25.95
N SER A 16 -2.87 -13.13 25.21
CA SER A 16 -1.41 -13.00 25.07
C SER A 16 -1.01 -11.65 24.49
N VAL A 17 -1.67 -11.22 23.43
CA VAL A 17 -1.42 -9.90 22.81
C VAL A 17 -1.74 -8.77 23.79
N TRP A 18 -2.85 -8.89 24.53
CA TRP A 18 -3.20 -7.91 25.56
C TRP A 18 -2.12 -7.79 26.65
N VAL A 19 -1.61 -8.91 27.13
CA VAL A 19 -0.52 -8.95 28.14
C VAL A 19 0.75 -8.31 27.57
N ASP A 20 1.12 -8.63 26.34
CA ASP A 20 2.30 -8.05 25.69
C ASP A 20 2.19 -6.53 25.53
N LEU A 21 1.01 -6.02 25.12
CA LEU A 21 0.76 -4.60 24.94
C LEU A 21 0.65 -3.83 26.25
N HIS A 22 -0.20 -4.29 27.18
CA HIS A 22 -0.63 -3.48 28.32
C HIS A 22 0.07 -3.80 29.63
N LEU A 23 0.65 -5.01 29.78
CA LEU A 23 1.38 -5.39 30.98
C LEU A 23 2.90 -5.32 30.79
N PHE A 24 3.39 -5.85 29.68
CA PHE A 24 4.83 -5.84 29.39
C PHE A 24 5.26 -4.63 28.56
N HIS A 25 4.33 -3.87 27.99
CA HIS A 25 4.58 -2.71 27.14
C HIS A 25 5.62 -3.01 26.06
N ARG A 26 5.48 -4.17 25.41
CA ARG A 26 6.42 -4.56 24.37
C ARG A 26 6.30 -3.61 23.18
N PRO A 27 7.41 -3.05 22.69
CA PRO A 27 7.38 -2.11 21.59
C PRO A 27 6.99 -2.77 20.25
N VAL A 28 7.14 -4.09 20.17
CA VAL A 28 6.77 -4.87 18.98
C VAL A 28 5.93 -6.07 19.42
N VAL A 29 4.72 -6.17 18.88
CA VAL A 29 3.81 -7.29 19.12
C VAL A 29 3.28 -7.80 17.78
N ASN A 30 3.41 -9.09 17.51
CA ASN A 30 3.00 -9.71 16.24
C ASN A 30 3.48 -8.95 14.98
N GLN A 31 4.73 -8.50 14.99
CA GLN A 31 5.34 -7.69 13.91
C GLN A 31 4.66 -6.33 13.69
N VAL A 32 4.01 -5.81 14.70
CA VAL A 32 3.40 -4.47 14.68
C VAL A 32 4.05 -3.63 15.76
N VAL A 33 4.34 -2.38 15.43
CA VAL A 33 4.84 -1.34 16.32
C VAL A 33 3.72 -0.30 16.48
N PRO A 34 3.02 -0.27 17.62
CA PRO A 34 2.14 0.83 17.96
C PRO A 34 2.98 2.06 18.31
N ALA A 35 2.93 3.09 17.47
CA ALA A 35 3.69 4.32 17.67
C ALA A 35 2.98 5.51 17.05
N ASP A 36 2.99 6.64 17.74
CA ASP A 36 2.51 7.94 17.24
C ASP A 36 1.08 7.90 16.62
N GLY A 37 0.19 7.11 17.21
CA GLY A 37 -1.19 6.94 16.72
C GLY A 37 -1.30 6.07 15.48
N MET A 38 -0.25 5.35 15.11
CA MET A 38 -0.19 4.46 13.96
C MET A 38 0.16 3.04 14.40
N LEU A 39 -0.16 2.08 13.55
CA LEU A 39 0.32 0.71 13.63
C LEU A 39 1.32 0.48 12.50
N LEU A 40 2.60 0.52 12.82
CA LEU A 40 3.67 0.38 11.85
C LEU A 40 4.09 -1.08 11.69
N GLY A 41 4.59 -1.44 10.52
CA GLY A 41 5.18 -2.76 10.29
C GLY A 41 6.57 -2.85 10.90
N TRP A 42 6.87 -3.93 11.63
CA TRP A 42 8.22 -4.16 12.11
C TRP A 42 9.00 -5.05 11.16
N ASN A 43 10.22 -4.63 10.89
CA ASN A 43 11.22 -5.44 10.21
C ASN A 43 12.43 -5.62 11.14
N PRO A 44 12.94 -6.86 11.29
CA PRO A 44 14.14 -7.06 12.08
C PRO A 44 15.32 -6.26 11.50
N TYR A 45 16.27 -5.92 12.38
CA TYR A 45 17.47 -5.25 11.93
C TYR A 45 18.27 -6.21 11.04
N GLU A 46 18.65 -5.71 9.88
CA GLU A 46 19.60 -6.33 8.98
C GLU A 46 20.63 -5.29 8.61
N THR A 47 21.91 -5.64 8.73
CA THR A 47 22.97 -4.77 8.20
C THR A 47 22.85 -4.76 6.68
N PRO A 48 22.73 -3.60 6.04
CA PRO A 48 22.67 -3.55 4.59
C PRO A 48 23.91 -4.20 3.96
N ASP A 49 23.67 -5.08 2.99
CA ASP A 49 24.71 -5.63 2.12
C ASP A 49 24.65 -4.92 0.76
N PRO A 50 25.53 -3.93 0.48
CA PRO A 50 25.48 -3.18 -0.76
C PRO A 50 25.63 -4.05 -2.01
N ALA A 51 26.44 -5.09 -1.95
CA ALA A 51 26.65 -5.99 -3.08
C ALA A 51 25.41 -6.85 -3.35
N GLY A 52 24.79 -7.39 -2.29
CA GLY A 52 23.54 -8.15 -2.40
C GLY A 52 22.38 -7.29 -2.88
N ILE A 53 22.28 -6.05 -2.39
CA ILE A 53 21.26 -5.09 -2.84
C ILE A 53 21.44 -4.77 -4.33
N THR A 54 22.67 -4.51 -4.78
CA THR A 54 22.95 -4.25 -6.19
C THR A 54 22.58 -5.45 -7.05
N ALA A 55 23.00 -6.66 -6.68
CA ALA A 55 22.68 -7.88 -7.43
C ALA A 55 21.16 -8.13 -7.50
N GLN A 56 20.42 -7.86 -6.43
CA GLN A 56 18.97 -7.98 -6.40
C GLN A 56 18.30 -6.94 -7.30
N ALA A 57 18.79 -5.70 -7.31
CA ALA A 57 18.30 -4.64 -8.18
C ALA A 57 18.56 -4.96 -9.67
N GLU A 58 19.73 -5.48 -10.01
CA GLU A 58 20.08 -5.93 -11.36
C GLU A 58 19.14 -7.06 -11.83
N HIS A 59 18.92 -8.06 -10.98
CA HIS A 59 18.01 -9.17 -11.28
C HIS A 59 16.58 -8.67 -11.49
N MET A 60 16.08 -7.80 -10.60
CA MET A 60 14.75 -7.20 -10.74
C MET A 60 14.63 -6.40 -12.04
N ALA A 61 15.62 -5.58 -12.37
CA ALA A 61 15.61 -4.80 -13.60
C ALA A 61 15.67 -5.69 -14.86
N GLU A 62 16.35 -6.84 -14.80
CA GLU A 62 16.34 -7.83 -15.89
C GLU A 62 14.95 -8.42 -16.11
N GLU A 63 14.26 -8.84 -15.04
CA GLU A 63 12.89 -9.38 -15.15
C GLU A 63 11.88 -8.31 -15.63
N LEU A 64 12.03 -7.07 -15.18
CA LEU A 64 11.21 -5.96 -15.66
C LEU A 64 11.46 -5.65 -17.14
N ALA A 65 12.72 -5.75 -17.61
CA ALA A 65 13.04 -5.60 -19.03
C ALA A 65 12.41 -6.70 -19.88
N ARG A 66 12.42 -7.94 -19.42
CA ARG A 66 11.71 -9.05 -20.10
C ARG A 66 10.20 -8.80 -20.18
N LEU A 67 9.61 -8.31 -19.09
CA LEU A 67 8.17 -7.96 -19.08
C LEU A 67 7.88 -6.81 -20.06
N ARG A 68 8.71 -5.75 -20.07
CA ARG A 68 8.61 -4.66 -21.02
C ARG A 68 8.64 -5.19 -22.45
N ASP A 69 9.61 -6.02 -22.80
CA ASP A 69 9.79 -6.54 -24.16
C ASP A 69 8.56 -7.36 -24.61
N VAL A 70 7.94 -8.10 -23.70
CA VAL A 70 6.68 -8.81 -23.97
C VAL A 70 5.53 -7.83 -24.22
N VAL A 71 5.36 -6.84 -23.35
CA VAL A 71 4.28 -5.83 -23.46
C VAL A 71 4.43 -5.03 -24.79
N GLU A 72 5.65 -4.59 -25.09
CA GLU A 72 5.94 -3.82 -26.29
C GLU A 72 5.84 -4.66 -27.57
N GLY A 73 6.15 -5.94 -27.47
CA GLY A 73 5.95 -6.91 -28.57
C GLY A 73 4.48 -7.05 -28.99
N TYR A 74 3.54 -6.77 -28.10
CA TYR A 74 2.11 -6.67 -28.39
C TYR A 74 1.62 -5.26 -28.75
N GLY A 75 2.55 -4.30 -28.91
CA GLY A 75 2.22 -2.90 -29.19
C GLY A 75 1.81 -2.07 -27.97
N GLY A 76 1.98 -2.60 -26.76
CA GLY A 76 1.73 -1.89 -25.51
C GLY A 76 2.85 -0.91 -25.14
N ARG A 77 2.72 -0.31 -23.96
CA ARG A 77 3.75 0.50 -23.29
C ARG A 77 3.93 -0.01 -21.88
N PHE A 78 5.15 0.01 -21.41
CA PHE A 78 5.53 -0.42 -20.06
C PHE A 78 5.99 0.78 -19.24
N CYS A 79 5.39 0.95 -18.06
CA CYS A 79 5.78 1.95 -17.08
C CYS A 79 5.92 1.27 -15.71
N TYR A 80 7.03 1.49 -15.04
CA TYR A 80 7.23 1.04 -13.67
C TYR A 80 7.12 2.23 -12.71
N ALA A 81 6.08 2.24 -11.89
CA ALA A 81 5.87 3.25 -10.85
C ALA A 81 6.34 2.69 -9.49
N ALA A 82 7.36 3.30 -8.92
CA ALA A 82 7.90 2.95 -7.61
C ALA A 82 7.19 3.76 -6.53
N VAL A 83 6.26 3.12 -5.83
CA VAL A 83 5.56 3.73 -4.69
C VAL A 83 6.33 3.38 -3.42
N PRO A 84 6.82 4.37 -2.63
CA PRO A 84 7.60 4.10 -1.43
C PRO A 84 6.72 3.41 -0.38
N GLY A 85 7.30 2.46 0.36
CA GLY A 85 6.65 1.88 1.53
C GLY A 85 6.64 2.87 2.69
N GLN A 86 5.78 2.66 3.69
CA GLN A 86 5.65 3.56 4.84
C GLN A 86 6.99 3.81 5.57
N TYR A 87 7.80 2.77 5.78
CA TYR A 87 9.11 2.89 6.43
C TYR A 87 10.13 3.70 5.61
N ALA A 88 9.95 3.80 4.31
CA ALA A 88 10.78 4.60 3.43
C ALA A 88 10.29 6.05 3.35
N TYR A 89 8.99 6.24 3.50
CA TYR A 89 8.35 7.54 3.31
C TYR A 89 8.29 8.39 4.57
N TYR A 90 8.14 7.78 5.75
CA TYR A 90 8.20 8.49 7.04
C TYR A 90 8.88 7.65 8.12
N PRO A 91 10.21 7.45 7.98
CA PRO A 91 10.99 6.69 8.95
C PRO A 91 10.96 7.27 10.36
N GLU A 92 10.72 8.57 10.49
CA GLU A 92 10.64 9.28 11.77
C GLU A 92 9.44 8.86 12.63
N ALA A 93 8.44 8.18 12.08
CA ALA A 93 7.32 7.63 12.85
C ALA A 93 7.72 6.42 13.70
N TYR A 94 8.87 5.81 13.40
CA TYR A 94 9.38 4.69 14.19
C TYR A 94 10.10 5.17 15.44
N PRO A 95 9.95 4.48 16.60
CA PRO A 95 10.76 4.75 17.76
C PRO A 95 12.27 4.66 17.47
N ASP A 96 13.05 5.58 18.00
CA ASP A 96 14.51 5.70 17.74
C ASP A 96 15.30 4.43 18.04
N PHE A 97 14.83 3.59 18.96
CA PHE A 97 15.49 2.34 19.33
C PHE A 97 15.15 1.16 18.39
N LEU A 98 14.23 1.36 17.45
CA LEU A 98 13.89 0.38 16.42
C LEU A 98 14.52 0.76 15.10
N ASN A 99 14.93 -0.25 14.34
CA ASN A 99 15.41 -0.01 13.00
C ASN A 99 14.27 0.43 12.07
N ASN A 100 14.40 1.62 11.51
CA ASN A 100 13.48 2.20 10.53
C ASN A 100 13.84 1.88 9.07
N ARG A 101 14.86 1.05 8.83
CA ARG A 101 15.36 0.65 7.51
C ARG A 101 15.91 1.79 6.63
N GLU A 102 16.11 2.98 7.16
CA GLU A 102 16.60 4.13 6.39
C GLU A 102 17.90 3.81 5.64
N ALA A 103 18.89 3.20 6.32
CA ALA A 103 20.16 2.82 5.72
C ALA A 103 20.00 1.81 4.56
N TYR A 104 18.99 0.95 4.62
CA TYR A 104 18.68 -0.01 3.56
C TYR A 104 18.03 0.69 2.36
N THR A 105 17.02 1.50 2.61
CA THR A 105 16.30 2.25 1.58
C THR A 105 17.21 3.21 0.81
N ALA A 106 18.17 3.84 1.50
CA ALA A 106 19.16 4.72 0.88
C ALA A 106 20.04 4.02 -0.16
N LEU A 107 20.14 2.70 -0.13
CA LEU A 107 20.87 1.90 -1.12
C LEU A 107 19.96 1.29 -2.19
N GLU A 108 18.76 0.82 -1.80
CA GLU A 108 17.85 0.11 -2.71
C GLU A 108 17.36 0.97 -3.87
N VAL A 109 16.88 2.17 -3.59
CA VAL A 109 16.29 3.05 -4.62
C VAL A 109 17.31 3.47 -5.67
N PRO A 110 18.53 3.95 -5.30
CA PRO A 110 19.57 4.27 -6.28
C PRO A 110 20.03 3.05 -7.09
N ALA A 111 20.17 1.88 -6.44
CA ALA A 111 20.59 0.66 -7.13
C ALA A 111 19.57 0.22 -8.19
N LEU A 112 18.29 0.22 -7.86
CA LEU A 112 17.23 -0.13 -8.82
C LEU A 112 17.13 0.91 -9.94
N THR A 113 17.16 2.19 -9.61
CA THR A 113 17.13 3.27 -10.61
C THR A 113 18.28 3.12 -11.61
N HIS A 114 19.48 2.85 -11.13
CA HIS A 114 20.65 2.64 -11.97
C HIS A 114 20.50 1.39 -12.86
N ALA A 115 20.13 0.26 -12.28
CA ALA A 115 19.96 -1.00 -13.00
C ALA A 115 18.88 -0.94 -14.09
N MET A 116 17.81 -0.19 -13.85
CA MET A 116 16.76 0.07 -14.85
C MET A 116 17.26 0.98 -15.97
N ALA A 117 17.96 2.06 -15.63
CA ALA A 117 18.51 3.00 -16.61
C ALA A 117 19.51 2.32 -17.56
N GLU A 118 20.36 1.40 -17.08
CA GLU A 118 21.26 0.60 -17.92
C GLU A 118 20.54 -0.29 -18.94
N ARG A 119 19.25 -0.59 -18.69
CA ARG A 119 18.38 -1.37 -19.59
C ARG A 119 17.42 -0.49 -20.40
N GLY A 120 17.66 0.83 -20.40
CA GLY A 120 16.83 1.81 -21.13
C GLY A 120 15.41 1.94 -20.57
N MET A 121 15.24 1.69 -19.29
CA MET A 121 13.97 1.88 -18.59
C MET A 121 14.09 3.02 -17.59
N ASP A 122 13.09 3.92 -17.59
CA ASP A 122 12.97 4.95 -16.57
C ASP A 122 12.02 4.49 -15.46
N LEU A 123 12.42 4.76 -14.24
CA LEU A 123 11.60 4.55 -13.06
C LEU A 123 10.77 5.80 -12.79
N LEU A 124 9.45 5.65 -12.67
CA LEU A 124 8.60 6.71 -12.16
C LEU A 124 8.65 6.68 -10.62
N ASP A 125 9.52 7.50 -10.04
CA ASP A 125 9.61 7.62 -8.58
C ASP A 125 8.43 8.43 -8.04
N MET A 126 7.60 7.78 -7.21
CA MET A 126 6.44 8.41 -6.60
C MET A 126 6.77 9.18 -5.32
N GLY A 127 7.96 9.02 -4.74
CA GLY A 127 8.38 9.78 -3.56
C GLY A 127 8.24 11.28 -3.76
N PRO A 128 8.94 11.91 -4.74
CA PRO A 128 8.81 13.33 -5.02
C PRO A 128 7.38 13.80 -5.35
N VAL A 129 6.58 12.95 -5.97
CA VAL A 129 5.17 13.28 -6.30
C VAL A 129 4.34 13.39 -5.02
N LEU A 130 4.51 12.46 -4.09
CA LEU A 130 3.83 12.47 -2.80
C LEU A 130 4.34 13.62 -1.92
N ASP A 131 5.65 13.87 -1.87
CA ASP A 131 6.27 14.95 -1.07
C ASP A 131 5.75 16.33 -1.43
N THR A 132 5.49 16.58 -2.71
CA THR A 132 4.98 17.88 -3.18
C THR A 132 3.49 18.05 -2.99
N ALA A 133 2.75 16.98 -2.72
CA ALA A 133 1.29 17.02 -2.66
C ALA A 133 0.72 17.31 -1.27
N GLY A 134 1.49 17.14 -0.19
CA GLY A 134 1.05 17.47 1.18
C GLY A 134 1.62 16.56 2.28
N ASN A 135 0.81 16.26 3.29
CA ASN A 135 1.24 15.47 4.43
C ASN A 135 1.25 13.96 4.11
N PRO A 136 2.39 13.25 4.29
CA PRO A 136 2.50 11.81 4.06
C PRO A 136 1.42 10.97 4.73
N ARG A 137 1.01 11.33 5.94
CA ARG A 137 -0.01 10.61 6.71
C ARG A 137 -1.40 10.63 6.08
N GLU A 138 -1.66 11.58 5.17
CA GLU A 138 -2.92 11.63 4.43
C GLU A 138 -2.94 10.66 3.24
N TYR A 139 -1.79 10.13 2.87
CA TYR A 139 -1.64 9.23 1.73
C TYR A 139 -1.52 7.76 2.10
N TYR A 140 -1.14 7.45 3.34
CA TYR A 140 -0.99 6.09 3.84
C TYR A 140 -1.99 5.77 4.94
N SER A 141 -2.42 4.51 4.98
CA SER A 141 -3.22 3.99 6.08
C SER A 141 -2.41 4.00 7.39
N MET A 142 -3.04 4.35 8.49
CA MET A 142 -2.44 4.28 9.83
C MET A 142 -2.43 2.85 10.39
N ALA A 143 -3.29 1.97 9.89
CA ALA A 143 -3.49 0.61 10.40
C ALA A 143 -3.11 -0.50 9.40
N ASP A 144 -2.61 -0.12 8.21
CA ASP A 144 -2.28 -1.06 7.12
C ASP A 144 -1.00 -0.63 6.38
N TYR A 145 -0.54 -1.46 5.45
CA TYR A 145 0.59 -1.16 4.57
C TYR A 145 0.18 -0.48 3.25
N HIS A 146 -1.11 -0.40 2.97
CA HIS A 146 -1.62 0.26 1.78
C HIS A 146 -1.67 1.79 1.96
N TYR A 147 -1.69 2.50 0.84
CA TYR A 147 -1.97 3.93 0.86
C TYR A 147 -3.47 4.19 0.72
N GLN A 148 -3.90 5.33 1.23
CA GLN A 148 -5.28 5.82 1.17
C GLN A 148 -5.66 6.29 -0.24
N PHE A 149 -6.94 6.59 -0.45
CA PHE A 149 -7.46 7.11 -1.71
C PHE A 149 -6.62 8.27 -2.29
N GLY A 150 -6.20 9.22 -1.46
CA GLY A 150 -5.37 10.36 -1.90
C GLY A 150 -4.07 9.91 -2.55
N GLY A 151 -3.33 8.99 -1.93
CA GLY A 151 -2.10 8.41 -2.48
C GLY A 151 -2.35 7.62 -3.77
N ALA A 152 -3.44 6.84 -3.80
CA ALA A 152 -3.85 6.09 -5.00
C ALA A 152 -4.17 7.02 -6.16
N TYR A 153 -4.89 8.11 -5.90
CA TYR A 153 -5.26 9.09 -6.93
C TYR A 153 -4.05 9.84 -7.49
N LEU A 154 -3.09 10.23 -6.63
CA LEU A 154 -1.84 10.85 -7.08
C LEU A 154 -1.02 9.90 -7.95
N THR A 155 -0.93 8.63 -7.55
CA THR A 155 -0.23 7.60 -8.34
C THR A 155 -0.92 7.37 -9.68
N TYR A 156 -2.24 7.26 -9.70
CA TYR A 156 -3.04 7.16 -10.93
C TYR A 156 -2.75 8.33 -11.89
N ARG A 157 -2.77 9.57 -11.39
CA ARG A 157 -2.48 10.74 -12.20
C ARG A 157 -1.07 10.71 -12.78
N ALA A 158 -0.07 10.47 -11.94
CA ALA A 158 1.33 10.45 -12.38
C ALA A 158 1.58 9.38 -13.46
N ILE A 159 0.98 8.20 -13.31
CA ILE A 159 1.07 7.13 -14.32
C ILE A 159 0.43 7.57 -15.64
N LEU A 160 -0.77 8.14 -15.63
CA LEU A 160 -1.43 8.56 -16.85
C LEU A 160 -0.74 9.76 -17.51
N GLU A 161 -0.22 10.70 -16.74
CA GLU A 161 0.60 11.82 -17.26
C GLU A 161 1.87 11.29 -17.94
N ARG A 162 2.56 10.32 -17.31
CA ARG A 162 3.72 9.65 -17.92
C ARG A 162 3.37 8.91 -19.20
N LEU A 163 2.32 8.10 -19.20
CA LEU A 163 1.86 7.36 -20.39
C LEU A 163 1.39 8.30 -21.50
N SER A 164 0.72 9.40 -21.18
CA SER A 164 0.34 10.41 -22.18
C SER A 164 1.56 10.98 -22.89
N ALA A 165 2.61 11.29 -22.14
CA ALA A 165 3.86 11.81 -22.70
C ALA A 165 4.55 10.77 -23.60
N GLU A 166 4.62 9.52 -23.19
CA GLU A 166 5.24 8.42 -23.96
C GLU A 166 4.46 8.04 -25.22
N LEU A 167 3.15 8.10 -25.18
CA LEU A 167 2.28 7.81 -26.33
C LEU A 167 2.15 9.00 -27.30
N GLY A 168 2.53 10.21 -26.87
CA GLY A 168 2.27 11.44 -27.61
C GLY A 168 0.77 11.71 -27.82
N THR A 169 -0.06 11.18 -26.90
CA THR A 169 -1.53 11.29 -26.95
C THR A 169 -2.03 11.67 -25.57
N GLU A 170 -2.91 12.67 -25.51
CA GLU A 170 -3.53 13.05 -24.24
C GLU A 170 -4.51 11.96 -23.79
N LEU A 171 -4.18 11.32 -22.66
CA LEU A 171 -5.09 10.40 -22.00
C LEU A 171 -6.04 11.19 -21.09
N THR A 172 -7.29 10.78 -21.03
CA THR A 172 -8.25 11.41 -20.13
C THR A 172 -7.94 11.04 -18.69
N ILE A 173 -7.55 12.02 -17.92
CA ILE A 173 -7.32 11.89 -16.48
C ILE A 173 -8.56 12.39 -15.76
N LEU A 174 -9.12 11.60 -14.85
CA LEU A 174 -10.23 12.04 -14.01
C LEU A 174 -9.77 13.23 -13.16
N ASP A 175 -10.42 14.37 -13.33
CA ASP A 175 -10.21 15.54 -12.48
C ASP A 175 -10.75 15.24 -11.07
N GLY A 176 -10.04 15.67 -10.03
CA GLY A 176 -10.46 15.55 -8.65
C GLY A 176 -11.86 16.14 -8.40
N ASN A 177 -12.23 17.20 -9.12
CA ASN A 177 -13.58 17.79 -9.06
C ASN A 177 -14.68 16.89 -9.65
N SER A 178 -14.33 15.94 -10.50
CA SER A 178 -15.27 14.95 -11.05
C SER A 178 -15.52 13.77 -10.12
N LEU A 179 -14.81 13.73 -8.99
CA LEU A 179 -14.96 12.71 -7.96
C LEU A 179 -15.73 13.25 -6.74
N ALA A 180 -16.60 12.44 -6.19
CA ALA A 180 -17.14 12.58 -4.86
C ALA A 180 -16.20 11.83 -3.91
N VAL A 181 -15.52 12.56 -3.03
CA VAL A 181 -14.61 11.98 -2.04
C VAL A 181 -15.36 11.94 -0.70
N GLU A 182 -15.47 10.75 -0.13
CA GLU A 182 -16.22 10.50 1.10
C GLU A 182 -15.39 9.69 2.08
N THR A 183 -15.47 10.03 3.36
CA THR A 183 -14.92 9.21 4.43
C THR A 183 -16.02 8.30 4.94
N LEU A 184 -15.75 7.00 4.94
CA LEU A 184 -16.74 6.00 5.36
C LEU A 184 -16.98 6.07 6.87
N PRO A 185 -18.21 5.89 7.33
CA PRO A 185 -18.52 5.85 8.76
C PRO A 185 -18.01 4.57 9.43
N ASN A 186 -17.67 3.54 8.65
CA ASN A 186 -17.23 2.25 9.13
C ASN A 186 -15.78 2.32 9.63
N PRO A 187 -15.45 1.76 10.82
CA PRO A 187 -14.09 1.69 11.30
C PRO A 187 -13.22 0.79 10.40
N TYR A 188 -11.98 1.19 10.19
CA TYR A 188 -11.00 0.42 9.44
C TYR A 188 -9.89 -0.09 10.35
N LEU A 189 -9.92 -1.37 10.63
CA LEU A 189 -8.94 -1.99 11.52
C LEU A 189 -7.59 -2.28 10.83
N GLY A 190 -7.59 -2.41 9.52
CA GLY A 190 -6.40 -2.73 8.74
C GLY A 190 -5.83 -4.13 9.03
N SER A 191 -4.79 -4.49 8.33
CA SER A 191 -4.09 -5.78 8.52
C SER A 191 -3.33 -5.83 9.85
N ARG A 192 -2.77 -4.71 10.28
CA ARG A 192 -1.99 -4.61 11.51
C ARG A 192 -2.87 -4.61 12.74
N GLY A 193 -3.98 -3.87 12.73
CA GLY A 193 -4.96 -3.93 13.82
C GLY A 193 -5.55 -5.33 13.99
N ARG A 194 -5.79 -6.06 12.89
CA ARG A 194 -6.20 -7.47 12.97
C ARG A 194 -5.13 -8.37 13.62
N LYS A 195 -3.83 -8.14 13.36
CA LYS A 195 -2.73 -8.85 14.05
C LYS A 195 -2.73 -8.61 15.54
N LEU A 196 -3.22 -7.46 15.99
CA LEU A 196 -3.38 -7.09 17.39
C LEU A 196 -4.78 -7.40 17.93
N PHE A 197 -5.62 -8.14 17.19
CA PHE A 197 -6.99 -8.50 17.60
C PHE A 197 -7.88 -7.29 17.94
N GLY A 198 -7.62 -6.13 17.32
CA GLY A 198 -8.35 -4.89 17.60
C GLY A 198 -8.13 -4.35 19.02
N LEU A 199 -7.02 -4.68 19.67
CA LEU A 199 -6.67 -4.17 21.00
C LEU A 199 -6.03 -2.78 20.94
N GLU A 200 -5.47 -2.43 19.78
CA GLU A 200 -5.01 -1.09 19.44
C GLU A 200 -5.81 -0.61 18.24
N ASP A 201 -6.36 0.58 18.33
CA ASP A 201 -7.17 1.21 17.30
C ASP A 201 -6.64 2.62 17.02
N CYS A 202 -6.33 2.87 15.75
CA CYS A 202 -5.88 4.19 15.30
C CYS A 202 -7.05 5.15 15.03
N GLY A 203 -8.29 4.71 15.18
CA GLY A 203 -9.48 5.48 14.80
C GLY A 203 -9.57 5.75 13.30
N GLU A 204 -8.97 4.89 12.48
CA GLU A 204 -8.91 5.10 11.04
C GLU A 204 -10.24 4.77 10.37
N HIS A 205 -10.61 5.60 9.41
CA HIS A 205 -11.72 5.40 8.49
C HIS A 205 -11.22 5.51 7.05
N LEU A 206 -11.68 4.63 6.18
CA LEU A 206 -11.29 4.69 4.77
C LEU A 206 -11.96 5.87 4.07
N THR A 207 -11.17 6.54 3.25
CA THR A 207 -11.67 7.52 2.29
C THR A 207 -11.80 6.85 0.93
N ILE A 208 -12.94 7.05 0.26
CA ILE A 208 -13.23 6.55 -1.08
C ILE A 208 -13.47 7.70 -2.04
N GLY A 209 -13.18 7.48 -3.32
CA GLY A 209 -13.49 8.42 -4.39
C GLY A 209 -14.38 7.73 -5.42
N LEU A 210 -15.53 8.31 -5.70
CA LEU A 210 -16.50 7.81 -6.66
C LEU A 210 -16.71 8.83 -7.77
N PRO A 211 -16.84 8.42 -9.04
CA PRO A 211 -17.23 9.33 -10.10
C PRO A 211 -18.59 10.00 -9.80
N ARG A 212 -18.66 11.33 -9.92
CA ARG A 212 -19.92 12.07 -9.77
C ARG A 212 -20.93 11.77 -10.89
N ALA A 213 -20.43 11.41 -12.05
CA ALA A 213 -21.23 10.93 -13.17
C ALA A 213 -21.03 9.42 -13.33
N PRO A 214 -22.09 8.65 -13.61
CA PRO A 214 -21.97 7.22 -13.83
C PRO A 214 -20.96 6.92 -14.96
N VAL A 215 -20.01 6.02 -14.68
CA VAL A 215 -19.09 5.49 -15.68
C VAL A 215 -19.60 4.10 -16.08
N PRO A 216 -20.04 3.90 -17.33
CA PRO A 216 -20.49 2.58 -17.76
C PRO A 216 -19.31 1.62 -17.81
N PHE A 217 -19.44 0.46 -17.17
CA PHE A 217 -18.47 -0.62 -17.25
C PHE A 217 -19.16 -1.98 -17.18
N THR A 218 -18.49 -3.00 -17.68
CA THR A 218 -18.91 -4.39 -17.59
C THR A 218 -17.95 -5.11 -16.65
N ARG A 219 -18.49 -5.81 -15.66
CA ARG A 219 -17.73 -6.68 -14.79
C ARG A 219 -17.86 -8.12 -15.25
N THR A 220 -16.75 -8.82 -15.40
CA THR A 220 -16.71 -10.24 -15.73
C THR A 220 -15.91 -10.99 -14.69
N ASP A 221 -16.55 -11.90 -13.97
CA ASP A 221 -15.92 -12.76 -12.97
C ASP A 221 -15.83 -14.19 -13.52
N ASN A 222 -14.60 -14.69 -13.69
CA ASN A 222 -14.33 -16.03 -14.25
C ASN A 222 -15.08 -16.32 -15.56
N GLY A 223 -15.14 -15.31 -16.46
CA GLY A 223 -15.81 -15.41 -17.75
C GLY A 223 -17.33 -15.22 -17.71
N THR A 224 -17.92 -14.98 -16.55
CA THR A 224 -19.35 -14.69 -16.40
C THR A 224 -19.57 -13.21 -16.15
N GLU A 225 -20.43 -12.58 -16.96
CA GLU A 225 -20.82 -11.19 -16.73
C GLU A 225 -21.66 -11.09 -15.45
N THR A 226 -21.30 -10.16 -14.58
CA THR A 226 -21.96 -9.90 -13.29
C THR A 226 -22.42 -8.46 -13.24
N ALA A 227 -23.37 -8.17 -12.34
CA ALA A 227 -23.81 -6.79 -12.12
C ALA A 227 -22.61 -5.93 -11.64
N PRO A 228 -22.40 -4.76 -12.25
CA PRO A 228 -21.33 -3.87 -11.81
C PRO A 228 -21.64 -3.37 -10.38
N THR A 229 -20.67 -3.55 -9.48
CA THR A 229 -20.72 -3.02 -8.12
C THR A 229 -19.45 -2.20 -7.90
N GLU A 230 -19.60 -0.92 -7.60
CA GLU A 230 -18.44 -0.04 -7.41
C GLU A 230 -17.77 -0.31 -6.06
N TYR A 231 -18.57 -0.47 -5.00
CA TYR A 231 -18.13 -0.86 -3.67
C TYR A 231 -19.27 -1.49 -2.88
N ALA A 232 -18.93 -2.26 -1.85
CA ALA A 232 -19.88 -2.85 -0.93
C ALA A 232 -19.53 -2.47 0.51
N LEU A 233 -20.51 -1.96 1.25
CA LEU A 233 -20.36 -1.64 2.66
C LEU A 233 -21.10 -2.66 3.52
N PRO A 234 -20.63 -2.92 4.75
CA PRO A 234 -21.43 -3.65 5.73
C PRO A 234 -22.78 -2.98 5.97
N ALA A 235 -23.77 -3.77 6.41
CA ALA A 235 -25.13 -3.32 6.63
C ALA A 235 -25.24 -2.20 7.70
N THR A 236 -24.29 -2.11 8.61
CA THR A 236 -24.23 -1.08 9.65
C THR A 236 -22.91 -0.31 9.59
N GLY A 237 -22.96 1.00 9.91
CA GLY A 237 -21.75 1.84 9.96
C GLY A 237 -20.78 1.51 11.10
N THR A 238 -21.13 0.55 11.98
CA THR A 238 -20.27 0.11 13.10
C THR A 238 -19.44 -1.14 12.78
N GLU A 239 -19.76 -1.84 11.69
CA GLU A 239 -18.95 -2.99 11.26
C GLU A 239 -17.69 -2.52 10.54
N GLY A 240 -16.56 -3.16 10.85
CA GLY A 240 -15.29 -2.87 10.20
C GLY A 240 -15.32 -3.22 8.71
N VAL A 241 -14.67 -2.40 7.90
CA VAL A 241 -14.50 -2.65 6.46
C VAL A 241 -13.11 -3.20 6.15
N LEU A 242 -13.01 -3.91 5.03
CA LEU A 242 -11.76 -4.36 4.45
C LEU A 242 -11.38 -3.46 3.27
N TYR A 243 -10.11 -3.46 2.92
CA TYR A 243 -9.63 -2.70 1.77
C TYR A 243 -10.23 -3.16 0.43
N SER A 244 -10.69 -4.40 0.37
CA SER A 244 -11.34 -5.00 -0.80
C SER A 244 -12.80 -4.57 -1.03
N LEU A 245 -13.29 -3.55 -0.32
CA LEU A 245 -14.68 -3.07 -0.48
C LEU A 245 -15.02 -2.59 -1.91
N TYR A 246 -14.04 -2.13 -2.67
CA TYR A 246 -14.23 -1.81 -4.08
C TYR A 246 -14.51 -3.08 -4.91
N MET A 247 -15.26 -2.94 -5.96
CA MET A 247 -15.65 -4.02 -6.86
C MET A 247 -16.52 -5.09 -6.20
N GLY A 248 -17.16 -4.77 -5.11
CA GLY A 248 -18.13 -5.64 -4.43
C GLY A 248 -17.55 -6.54 -3.34
N GLY A 249 -16.33 -6.21 -2.84
CA GLY A 249 -15.72 -6.86 -1.67
C GLY A 249 -14.85 -8.04 -1.99
#